data_70fc33a5ffe2d3c060966ef2028f44ed
#
_entry.id   70fc33a5ffe2d3c060966ef2028f44ed
#
_cell.length_a   1.000
_cell.length_b   1.000
_cell.length_c   1.000
_cell.angle_alpha   90.00
_cell.angle_beta   90.00
_cell.angle_gamma   90.00
#
_symmetry.space_group_name_H-M   'P 1'
#
loop_
_entity.id
_entity.type
_entity.pdbx_description
1 polymer ?
#
loop_
_entity_poly.entity_id
_entity_poly.type
_entity_poly.pdbx_seq_one_letter_code
_entity_poly.pdbx_strand_id
1 'polypeptide(L)'
;LPDWARPRIEAAATEALGTPVTIAAVRIQPWTLAVEVDGVTVGPQAAPWFTLKQAQTQLSLASVRHLAPVISRVQLTEPMFWLERQSADQFNISPVMARLMAPSPQPKPDSEPPRFAVFNIEVRDGLLRYTDRVLKQEHRVEQLQIGVPFVSNLPSDIAVEVQPRLQARIDGS
;
A
#
# COMPACT_ATOMS: atom_id res chain seq x y z
N LEU A 1 -3.18 9.42 -19.27
CA LEU A 1 -2.72 10.52 -18.40
C LEU A 1 -1.74 11.39 -19.15
N PRO A 2 -1.73 12.71 -18.90
CA PRO A 2 -0.62 13.54 -19.32
C PRO A 2 0.68 12.98 -18.74
N ASP A 3 1.73 12.88 -19.54
CA ASP A 3 3.03 12.30 -19.15
C ASP A 3 3.67 12.97 -17.92
N TRP A 4 3.20 14.15 -17.55
CA TRP A 4 3.66 14.87 -16.36
C TRP A 4 3.13 14.33 -15.02
N ALA A 5 2.04 13.56 -15.00
CA ALA A 5 1.42 13.11 -13.74
C ALA A 5 2.24 12.00 -13.08
N ARG A 6 2.77 11.05 -13.87
CA ARG A 6 3.60 9.95 -13.36
C ARG A 6 4.81 10.45 -12.56
N PRO A 7 5.68 11.34 -13.10
CA PRO A 7 6.85 11.82 -12.36
C PRO A 7 6.48 12.54 -11.05
N ARG A 8 5.33 13.22 -11.01
CA ARG A 8 4.87 13.89 -9.79
C ARG A 8 4.43 12.90 -8.72
N ILE A 9 3.74 11.83 -9.12
CA ILE A 9 3.33 10.77 -8.20
C ILE A 9 4.57 10.05 -7.66
N GLU A 10 5.52 9.70 -8.53
CA GLU A 10 6.80 9.08 -8.15
C GLU A 10 7.58 9.98 -7.18
N ALA A 11 7.69 11.27 -7.47
CA ALA A 11 8.39 12.23 -6.60
C ALA A 11 7.72 12.36 -5.24
N ALA A 12 6.39 12.53 -5.20
CA ALA A 12 5.64 12.63 -3.95
C ALA A 12 5.75 11.35 -3.10
N ALA A 13 5.66 10.17 -3.74
CA ALA A 13 5.82 8.89 -3.06
C ALA A 13 7.26 8.69 -2.55
N THR A 14 8.26 9.06 -3.34
CA THR A 14 9.67 9.02 -2.96
C THR A 14 9.95 9.93 -1.77
N GLU A 15 9.40 11.14 -1.79
CA GLU A 15 9.51 12.08 -0.67
C GLU A 15 8.83 11.53 0.59
N ALA A 16 7.62 11.02 0.48
CA ALA A 16 6.86 10.48 1.61
C ALA A 16 7.55 9.28 2.26
N LEU A 17 8.08 8.35 1.46
CA LEU A 17 8.72 7.12 1.93
C LEU A 17 10.21 7.30 2.25
N GLY A 18 10.85 8.35 1.71
CA GLY A 18 12.30 8.55 1.84
C GLY A 18 13.14 7.50 1.11
N THR A 19 12.55 6.83 0.13
CA THR A 19 13.20 5.81 -0.71
C THR A 19 12.68 5.92 -2.14
N PRO A 20 13.48 5.58 -3.16
CA PRO A 20 13.05 5.68 -4.55
C PRO A 20 11.77 4.88 -4.82
N VAL A 21 10.83 5.52 -5.50
CA VAL A 21 9.60 4.88 -6.00
C VAL A 21 9.55 5.10 -7.49
N THR A 22 9.34 4.02 -8.23
CA THR A 22 9.15 4.06 -9.68
C THR A 22 7.85 3.40 -10.08
N ILE A 23 7.21 3.92 -11.11
CA ILE A 23 5.93 3.46 -11.64
C ILE A 23 6.06 3.28 -13.16
N ALA A 24 5.74 2.10 -13.67
CA ALA A 24 5.84 1.83 -15.10
C ALA A 24 4.77 2.59 -15.89
N ALA A 25 3.51 2.49 -15.45
CA ALA A 25 2.39 3.17 -16.11
C ALA A 25 1.28 3.53 -15.13
N VAL A 26 0.56 4.60 -15.45
CA VAL A 26 -0.67 5.00 -14.75
C VAL A 26 -1.76 5.24 -15.78
N ARG A 27 -2.90 4.58 -15.64
CA ARG A 27 -4.09 4.74 -16.49
C ARG A 27 -5.25 5.25 -15.66
N ILE A 28 -5.91 6.28 -16.14
CA ILE A 28 -7.14 6.80 -15.54
C ILE A 28 -8.26 6.63 -16.55
N GLN A 29 -9.35 6.09 -16.08
CA GLN A 29 -10.61 5.96 -16.83
C GLN A 29 -11.64 6.92 -16.21
N PRO A 30 -11.81 8.11 -16.78
CA PRO A 30 -12.66 9.15 -16.17
C PRO A 30 -14.14 8.74 -16.11
N TRP A 31 -14.59 7.92 -17.04
CA TRP A 31 -16.00 7.48 -17.11
C TRP A 31 -16.38 6.50 -15.98
N THR A 32 -15.43 5.67 -15.54
CA THR A 32 -15.61 4.70 -14.46
C THR A 32 -14.99 5.16 -13.16
N LEU A 33 -14.33 6.32 -13.16
CA LEU A 33 -13.53 6.82 -12.04
C LEU A 33 -12.49 5.80 -11.55
N ALA A 34 -12.01 4.98 -12.47
CA ALA A 34 -11.00 3.96 -12.17
C ALA A 34 -9.59 4.50 -12.42
N VAL A 35 -8.69 4.15 -11.53
CA VAL A 35 -7.25 4.40 -11.66
C VAL A 35 -6.53 3.07 -11.59
N GLU A 36 -5.67 2.84 -12.56
CA GLU A 36 -4.84 1.65 -12.66
C GLU A 36 -3.37 2.06 -12.69
N VAL A 37 -2.57 1.43 -11.86
CA VAL A 37 -1.13 1.68 -11.74
C VAL A 37 -0.42 0.36 -11.98
N ASP A 38 0.49 0.33 -12.94
CA ASP A 38 1.27 -0.85 -13.27
C ASP A 38 2.72 -0.68 -12.88
N GLY A 39 3.32 -1.79 -12.45
CA GLY A 39 4.76 -1.92 -12.25
C GLY A 39 5.30 -0.93 -11.22
N VAL A 40 4.80 -0.96 -9.99
CA VAL A 40 5.36 -0.17 -8.88
C VAL A 40 6.57 -0.88 -8.31
N THR A 41 7.65 -0.14 -8.13
CA THR A 41 8.87 -0.63 -7.46
C THR A 41 9.28 0.37 -6.39
N VAL A 42 9.56 -0.12 -5.18
CA VAL A 42 9.95 0.71 -4.04
C VAL A 42 11.25 0.20 -3.46
N GLY A 43 12.20 1.10 -3.29
CA GLY A 43 13.52 0.82 -2.78
C GLY A 43 14.63 1.10 -3.78
N PRO A 44 15.90 0.85 -3.42
CA PRO A 44 17.03 0.99 -4.31
C PRO A 44 16.86 0.12 -5.56
N GLN A 45 17.23 0.66 -6.73
CA GLN A 45 17.03 -0.02 -8.01
C GLN A 45 17.73 -1.39 -8.09
N ALA A 46 18.85 -1.57 -7.39
CA ALA A 46 19.59 -2.83 -7.35
C ALA A 46 18.97 -3.86 -6.38
N ALA A 47 18.20 -3.42 -5.38
CA ALA A 47 17.61 -4.26 -4.35
C ALA A 47 16.28 -3.65 -3.84
N PRO A 48 15.24 -3.67 -4.65
CA PRO A 48 13.93 -3.20 -4.21
C PRO A 48 13.41 -4.12 -3.11
N TRP A 49 12.76 -3.52 -2.11
CA TRP A 49 12.15 -4.29 -1.03
C TRP A 49 10.64 -4.50 -1.22
N PHE A 50 10.04 -3.79 -2.17
CA PHE A 50 8.65 -3.99 -2.55
C PHE A 50 8.47 -3.80 -4.05
N THR A 51 7.71 -4.69 -4.65
CA THR A 51 7.21 -4.53 -6.01
C THR A 51 5.73 -4.89 -6.06
N LEU A 52 5.02 -4.27 -7.00
CA LEU A 52 3.62 -4.53 -7.24
C LEU A 52 3.40 -4.55 -8.75
N LYS A 53 2.85 -5.65 -9.23
CA LYS A 53 2.56 -5.79 -10.66
C LYS A 53 1.48 -4.81 -11.10
N GLN A 54 0.38 -4.75 -10.35
CA GLN A 54 -0.74 -3.88 -10.69
C GLN A 54 -1.52 -3.49 -9.44
N ALA A 55 -1.90 -2.22 -9.36
CA ALA A 55 -2.91 -1.71 -8.45
C ALA A 55 -4.09 -1.16 -9.25
N GLN A 56 -5.28 -1.57 -8.89
CA GLN A 56 -6.52 -1.01 -9.44
C GLN A 56 -7.34 -0.39 -8.33
N THR A 57 -7.76 0.84 -8.53
CA THR A 57 -8.66 1.51 -7.60
C THR A 57 -9.84 2.09 -8.35
N GLN A 58 -10.98 2.14 -7.68
CA GLN A 58 -12.19 2.75 -8.22
C GLN A 58 -12.74 3.72 -7.19
N LEU A 59 -12.81 5.00 -7.58
CA LEU A 59 -13.43 6.04 -6.78
C LEU A 59 -14.94 5.95 -6.86
N SER A 60 -15.62 6.28 -5.78
CA SER A 60 -17.08 6.34 -5.72
C SER A 60 -17.57 7.77 -5.93
N LEU A 61 -18.69 7.94 -6.61
CA LEU A 61 -19.40 9.22 -6.66
C LEU A 61 -19.88 9.69 -5.26
N ALA A 62 -19.94 8.77 -4.30
CA ALA A 62 -20.19 9.10 -2.91
C ALA A 62 -19.13 10.04 -2.31
N SER A 63 -17.93 10.12 -2.90
CA SER A 63 -16.90 11.11 -2.50
C SER A 63 -17.43 12.55 -2.53
N VAL A 64 -18.27 12.86 -3.52
CA VAL A 64 -18.89 14.21 -3.62
C VAL A 64 -19.91 14.43 -2.52
N ARG A 65 -20.70 13.40 -2.19
CA ARG A 65 -21.72 13.50 -1.14
C ARG A 65 -21.14 13.64 0.25
N HIS A 66 -20.05 12.90 0.53
CA HIS A 66 -19.42 12.87 1.86
C HIS A 66 -18.32 13.93 2.02
N LEU A 67 -17.99 14.69 0.95
CA LEU A 67 -16.84 15.63 0.90
C LEU A 67 -15.56 14.95 1.44
N ALA A 68 -15.41 13.66 1.15
CA ALA A 68 -14.34 12.81 1.62
C ALA A 68 -14.00 11.79 0.52
N PRO A 69 -12.74 11.37 0.36
CA PRO A 69 -12.38 10.33 -0.59
C PRO A 69 -13.04 9.00 -0.19
N VAL A 70 -13.93 8.51 -1.06
CA VAL A 70 -14.57 7.20 -0.94
C VAL A 70 -14.09 6.33 -2.09
N ILE A 71 -13.34 5.31 -1.76
CA ILE A 71 -12.81 4.34 -2.72
C ILE A 71 -13.67 3.07 -2.63
N SER A 72 -14.34 2.71 -3.71
CA SER A 72 -15.26 1.57 -3.74
C SER A 72 -14.55 0.22 -3.90
N ARG A 73 -13.33 0.23 -4.43
CA ARG A 73 -12.51 -0.98 -4.60
C ARG A 73 -11.02 -0.62 -4.65
N VAL A 74 -10.21 -1.46 -3.99
CA VAL A 74 -8.76 -1.49 -4.16
C VAL A 74 -8.36 -2.94 -4.43
N GLN A 75 -7.69 -3.20 -5.52
CA GLN A 75 -7.16 -4.52 -5.85
C GLN A 75 -5.66 -4.41 -6.11
N LEU A 76 -4.88 -5.19 -5.38
CA LEU A 76 -3.44 -5.32 -5.54
C LEU A 76 -3.13 -6.71 -6.09
N THR A 77 -2.47 -6.78 -7.23
CA THR A 77 -2.12 -8.02 -7.90
C THR A 77 -0.62 -8.24 -7.84
N GLU A 78 -0.23 -9.41 -7.37
CA GLU A 78 1.16 -9.86 -7.23
C GLU A 78 2.04 -8.82 -6.48
N PRO A 79 1.63 -8.35 -5.28
CA PRO A 79 2.55 -7.61 -4.43
C PRO A 79 3.63 -8.55 -3.92
N MET A 80 4.88 -8.14 -4.08
CA MET A 80 6.03 -8.88 -3.58
C MET A 80 6.77 -8.02 -2.57
N PHE A 81 7.05 -8.58 -1.40
CA PHE A 81 7.69 -7.88 -0.31
C PHE A 81 8.91 -8.67 0.17
N TRP A 82 10.08 -8.03 0.18
CA TRP A 82 11.33 -8.59 0.68
C TRP A 82 11.71 -7.90 1.99
N LEU A 83 11.49 -8.59 3.08
CA LEU A 83 11.87 -8.15 4.40
C LEU A 83 13.18 -8.84 4.81
N GLU A 84 14.21 -8.05 5.08
CA GLU A 84 15.51 -8.56 5.50
C GLU A 84 15.87 -8.00 6.87
N ARG A 85 16.12 -8.91 7.82
CA ARG A 85 16.71 -8.56 9.10
C ARG A 85 18.21 -8.55 8.97
N GLN A 86 18.84 -7.38 9.13
CA GLN A 86 20.27 -7.17 8.97
C GLN A 86 21.03 -7.31 10.29
N SER A 87 20.41 -6.90 11.42
CA SER A 87 20.94 -7.03 12.77
C SER A 87 19.79 -7.25 13.77
N ALA A 88 20.11 -7.28 15.08
CA ALA A 88 19.12 -7.51 16.13
C ALA A 88 17.88 -6.62 16.01
N ASP A 89 18.08 -5.33 15.67
CA ASP A 89 17.03 -4.31 15.66
C ASP A 89 16.91 -3.57 14.33
N GLN A 90 17.61 -4.04 13.27
CA GLN A 90 17.60 -3.36 11.97
C GLN A 90 17.09 -4.25 10.85
N PHE A 91 16.14 -3.69 10.12
CA PHE A 91 15.59 -4.27 8.89
C PHE A 91 15.96 -3.37 7.70
N ASN A 92 15.92 -3.94 6.50
CA ASN A 92 16.11 -3.18 5.26
C ASN A 92 15.10 -2.04 5.09
N ILE A 93 13.93 -2.13 5.72
CA ILE A 93 12.85 -1.12 5.71
C ILE A 93 12.87 -0.18 6.92
N SER A 94 13.81 -0.36 7.88
CA SER A 94 13.85 0.46 9.11
C SER A 94 13.85 1.97 8.85
N PRO A 95 14.58 2.51 7.86
CA PRO A 95 14.53 3.93 7.55
C PRO A 95 13.15 4.42 7.11
N VAL A 96 12.44 3.60 6.33
CA VAL A 96 11.08 3.90 5.87
C VAL A 96 10.10 3.86 7.03
N MET A 97 10.20 2.84 7.87
CA MET A 97 9.36 2.72 9.07
C MET A 97 9.56 3.87 10.04
N ALA A 98 10.81 4.26 10.28
CA ALA A 98 11.14 5.41 11.13
C ALA A 98 10.50 6.70 10.58
N ARG A 99 10.51 6.88 9.27
CA ARG A 99 9.90 8.05 8.62
C ARG A 99 8.37 8.04 8.69
N LEU A 100 7.75 6.90 8.45
CA LEU A 100 6.29 6.75 8.53
C LEU A 100 5.75 6.87 9.96
N MET A 101 6.54 6.45 10.95
CA MET A 101 6.21 6.55 12.37
C MET A 101 6.65 7.87 13.01
N ALA A 102 7.41 8.69 12.29
CA ALA A 102 7.76 10.03 12.78
C ALA A 102 6.47 10.82 13.03
N PRO A 103 6.37 11.53 14.18
CA PRO A 103 5.23 12.36 14.46
C PRO A 103 5.06 13.35 13.29
N SER A 104 3.91 13.27 12.61
CA SER A 104 3.56 14.30 11.63
C SER A 104 3.61 15.65 12.33
N PRO A 105 4.03 16.75 11.64
CA PRO A 105 3.86 18.08 12.18
C PRO A 105 2.43 18.18 12.69
N GLN A 106 2.27 18.49 13.98
CA GLN A 106 0.97 18.44 14.66
C GLN A 106 -0.09 19.09 13.76
N PRO A 107 -1.20 18.40 13.48
CA PRO A 107 -2.33 19.03 12.83
C PRO A 107 -2.64 20.28 13.66
N LYS A 108 -2.93 21.41 12.98
CA LYS A 108 -3.42 22.59 13.69
C LYS A 108 -4.51 22.14 14.65
N PRO A 109 -4.57 22.67 15.89
CA PRO A 109 -5.50 22.21 16.94
C PRO A 109 -6.97 22.10 16.51
N ASP A 110 -7.35 22.78 15.43
CA ASP A 110 -8.71 22.84 14.91
C ASP A 110 -8.94 22.04 13.60
N SER A 111 -7.97 21.20 13.16
CA SER A 111 -8.18 20.37 11.97
C SER A 111 -8.74 19.00 12.36
N GLU A 112 -9.99 18.73 11.98
CA GLU A 112 -10.55 17.38 12.03
C GLU A 112 -9.67 16.42 11.20
N PRO A 113 -9.44 15.18 11.65
CA PRO A 113 -8.71 14.21 10.86
C PRO A 113 -9.40 14.00 9.50
N PRO A 114 -8.65 13.82 8.41
CA PRO A 114 -9.23 13.64 7.10
C PRO A 114 -10.16 12.42 7.11
N ARG A 115 -11.41 12.62 6.69
CA ARG A 115 -12.40 11.55 6.58
C ARG A 115 -12.13 10.76 5.31
N PHE A 116 -12.22 9.44 5.39
CA PHE A 116 -12.07 8.55 4.25
C PHE A 116 -12.85 7.26 4.43
N ALA A 117 -13.15 6.59 3.32
CA ALA A 117 -13.64 5.21 3.30
C ALA A 117 -13.03 4.46 2.12
N VAL A 118 -12.57 3.24 2.36
CA VAL A 118 -12.03 2.32 1.36
C VAL A 118 -12.75 0.99 1.52
N PHE A 119 -13.40 0.55 0.47
CA PHE A 119 -14.15 -0.70 0.43
C PHE A 119 -13.48 -1.73 -0.46
N ASN A 120 -13.78 -3.01 -0.23
CA ASN A 120 -13.36 -4.14 -1.06
C ASN A 120 -11.85 -4.11 -1.37
N ILE A 121 -11.04 -4.13 -0.31
CA ILE A 121 -9.59 -4.21 -0.44
C ILE A 121 -9.21 -5.67 -0.67
N GLU A 122 -8.60 -5.98 -1.80
CA GLU A 122 -8.17 -7.31 -2.17
C GLU A 122 -6.68 -7.34 -2.51
N VAL A 123 -5.97 -8.29 -1.95
CA VAL A 123 -4.62 -8.67 -2.35
C VAL A 123 -4.69 -10.05 -2.98
N ARG A 124 -4.12 -10.19 -4.16
CA ARG A 124 -4.09 -11.45 -4.92
C ARG A 124 -2.65 -11.84 -5.25
N ASP A 125 -2.35 -13.12 -5.03
CA ASP A 125 -1.08 -13.73 -5.38
C ASP A 125 0.15 -13.00 -4.82
N GLY A 126 0.04 -12.53 -3.56
CA GLY A 126 1.14 -11.86 -2.88
C GLY A 126 2.25 -12.82 -2.49
N LEU A 127 3.47 -12.28 -2.43
CA LEU A 127 4.68 -12.96 -1.96
C LEU A 127 5.33 -12.15 -0.84
N LEU A 128 5.59 -12.79 0.27
CA LEU A 128 6.43 -12.26 1.33
C LEU A 128 7.65 -13.16 1.50
N ARG A 129 8.84 -12.60 1.33
CA ARG A 129 10.11 -13.27 1.65
C ARG A 129 10.74 -12.58 2.84
N TYR A 130 10.99 -13.35 3.88
CA TYR A 130 11.70 -12.89 5.07
C TYR A 130 13.06 -13.59 5.16
N THR A 131 14.12 -12.80 5.18
CA THR A 131 15.48 -13.28 5.32
C THR A 131 16.07 -12.77 6.62
N ASP A 132 16.42 -13.68 7.53
CA ASP A 132 17.12 -13.35 8.77
C ASP A 132 18.62 -13.63 8.60
N ARG A 133 19.42 -12.57 8.45
CA ARG A 133 20.88 -12.70 8.31
C ARG A 133 21.57 -13.08 9.62
N VAL A 134 20.93 -12.80 10.75
CA VAL A 134 21.47 -13.10 12.08
C VAL A 134 21.35 -14.60 12.36
N LEU A 135 20.17 -15.17 12.10
CA LEU A 135 19.89 -16.58 12.32
C LEU A 135 20.18 -17.44 11.08
N LYS A 136 20.51 -16.82 9.92
CA LYS A 136 20.72 -17.47 8.62
C LYS A 136 19.52 -18.32 8.21
N GLN A 137 18.32 -17.78 8.39
CA GLN A 137 17.06 -18.43 8.05
C GLN A 137 16.33 -17.63 6.99
N GLU A 138 15.60 -18.33 6.15
CA GLU A 138 14.71 -17.73 5.15
C GLU A 138 13.32 -18.36 5.29
N HIS A 139 12.31 -17.49 5.30
CA HIS A 139 10.90 -17.89 5.32
C HIS A 139 10.19 -17.28 4.13
N ARG A 140 9.28 -18.04 3.54
CA ARG A 140 8.55 -17.64 2.37
C ARG A 140 7.07 -17.86 2.56
N VAL A 141 6.29 -16.82 2.30
CA VAL A 141 4.82 -16.87 2.26
C VAL A 141 4.39 -16.59 0.83
N GLU A 142 3.80 -17.57 0.19
CA GLU A 142 3.36 -17.51 -1.20
C GLU A 142 1.83 -17.51 -1.30
N GLN A 143 1.34 -17.13 -2.47
CA GLN A 143 -0.09 -17.14 -2.78
C GLN A 143 -0.90 -16.41 -1.72
N LEU A 144 -0.34 -15.32 -1.19
CA LEU A 144 -1.01 -14.53 -0.18
C LEU A 144 -2.25 -13.87 -0.78
N GLN A 145 -3.39 -14.18 -0.19
CA GLN A 145 -4.67 -13.58 -0.53
C GLN A 145 -5.25 -12.91 0.72
N ILE A 146 -5.54 -11.64 0.60
CA ILE A 146 -6.15 -10.84 1.66
C ILE A 146 -7.40 -10.19 1.11
N GLY A 147 -8.49 -10.30 1.86
CA GLY A 147 -9.73 -9.60 1.59
C GLY A 147 -10.14 -8.81 2.84
N VAL A 148 -10.19 -7.49 2.74
CA VAL A 148 -10.71 -6.61 3.78
C VAL A 148 -11.96 -5.93 3.24
N PRO A 149 -13.14 -6.18 3.83
CA PRO A 149 -14.39 -5.62 3.34
C PRO A 149 -14.39 -4.10 3.26
N PHE A 150 -13.91 -3.43 4.30
CA PHE A 150 -13.72 -1.98 4.29
C PHE A 150 -12.81 -1.50 5.42
N VAL A 151 -12.27 -0.29 5.24
CA VAL A 151 -11.60 0.51 6.25
C VAL A 151 -12.15 1.93 6.12
N SER A 152 -12.76 2.45 7.17
CA SER A 152 -13.40 3.76 7.17
C SER A 152 -13.24 4.44 8.52
N ASN A 153 -13.15 5.77 8.50
CA ASN A 153 -13.28 6.62 9.68
C ASN A 153 -14.52 7.52 9.60
N LEU A 154 -15.45 7.21 8.70
CA LEU A 154 -16.72 7.91 8.62
C LEU A 154 -17.60 7.55 9.82
N PRO A 155 -18.33 8.51 10.42
CA PRO A 155 -19.19 8.26 11.59
C PRO A 155 -20.25 7.18 11.37
N SER A 156 -20.72 7.01 10.13
CA SER A 156 -21.69 5.98 9.75
C SER A 156 -21.15 4.56 9.82
N ASP A 157 -19.84 4.38 9.72
CA ASP A 157 -19.20 3.08 9.51
C ASP A 157 -18.46 2.56 10.76
N ILE A 158 -18.29 3.41 11.78
CA ILE A 158 -17.53 3.09 13.00
C ILE A 158 -18.15 1.90 13.78
N ALA A 159 -19.44 1.66 13.65
CA ALA A 159 -20.15 0.60 14.38
C ALA A 159 -20.15 -0.77 13.66
N VAL A 160 -19.53 -0.88 12.48
CA VAL A 160 -19.57 -2.12 11.68
C VAL A 160 -18.33 -2.97 11.96
N GLU A 161 -18.55 -4.19 12.41
CA GLU A 161 -17.47 -5.17 12.63
C GLU A 161 -16.91 -5.68 11.30
N VAL A 162 -15.61 -5.55 11.11
CA VAL A 162 -14.91 -5.98 9.89
C VAL A 162 -14.29 -7.36 10.12
N GLN A 163 -14.64 -8.33 9.28
CA GLN A 163 -14.04 -9.66 9.30
C GLN A 163 -13.11 -9.84 8.09
N PRO A 164 -11.80 -9.59 8.23
CA PRO A 164 -10.84 -9.81 7.15
C PRO A 164 -10.67 -11.29 6.86
N ARG A 165 -10.44 -11.63 5.59
CA ARG A 165 -10.09 -12.97 5.15
C ARG A 165 -8.62 -13.00 4.77
N LEU A 166 -7.91 -14.03 5.23
CA LEU A 166 -6.51 -14.24 4.91
C LEU A 166 -6.30 -15.70 4.52
N GLN A 167 -5.67 -15.92 3.37
CA GLN A 167 -5.22 -17.22 2.91
C GLN A 167 -3.78 -17.08 2.43
N ALA A 168 -2.92 -18.00 2.80
CA ALA A 168 -1.53 -18.03 2.39
C ALA A 168 -0.97 -19.43 2.44
N ARG A 169 0.05 -19.69 1.62
CA ARG A 169 0.88 -20.88 1.69
C ARG A 169 2.22 -20.52 2.30
N ILE A 170 2.59 -21.21 3.38
CA ILE A 170 3.84 -20.98 4.09
C ILE A 170 4.74 -22.18 3.83
N ASP A 171 5.88 -21.95 3.19
CA ASP A 171 6.96 -22.94 3.08
C ASP A 171 8.03 -22.56 4.11
N GLY A 172 8.06 -23.32 5.21
CA GLY A 172 9.13 -23.26 6.19
C GLY A 172 10.22 -24.25 5.83
N SER A 173 11.47 -23.81 5.76
CA SER A 173 12.66 -24.66 5.77
C SER A 173 13.32 -24.59 7.12
#